data_1d65a08e3539ef2bb4d0cd0a4a99e74c
#
_entry.id   1d65a08e3539ef2bb4d0cd0a4a99e74c
#
_cell.length_a   1.000
_cell.length_b   1.000
_cell.length_c   1.000
_cell.angle_alpha   90.00
_cell.angle_beta   90.00
_cell.angle_gamma   90.00
#
_symmetry.space_group_name_H-M   'P 1'
#
loop_
_entity.id
_entity.type
_entity.pdbx_description
1 polymer ?
#
loop_
_entity_poly.entity_id
_entity_poly.type
_entity_poly.pdbx_seq_one_letter_code
_entity_poly.pdbx_strand_id
1 'polypeptide(L)'
;MTNGSDRHDAGDRGETDEGAGIMRLLLTSAGIKNTRIRNALVDLLGKPIAESTALCIPTAVYPMGGPGAAWRFLSGRATTPMCELGWKSLGVLELTALPSIDQEQWVPLVKETDALLVAGGDATYLCYWMQQSGLADLLPSLRAVWVGLSGGSMVMAPSIGADFVTWSRAGSDRTLGVVDFAIFPHLDHVKFPENSMASAEKWAASMPVPSYAIDDQTAIKVTGDGVEVVSEGHWKLFAP
;
A
#
# COMPACT_ATOMS: atom_id res chain seq x y z
N MET A 1 -54.12 27.20 41.82
CA MET A 1 -53.49 27.99 40.77
C MET A 1 -52.23 27.28 40.40
N THR A 2 -52.27 26.62 39.29
CA THR A 2 -51.32 25.69 38.78
C THR A 2 -50.29 26.40 37.89
N ASN A 3 -48.99 26.20 38.12
CA ASN A 3 -47.96 26.59 37.16
C ASN A 3 -47.24 25.34 36.68
N GLY A 4 -47.44 25.04 35.41
CA GLY A 4 -46.70 24.02 34.69
C GLY A 4 -45.31 24.50 34.33
N SER A 5 -44.35 23.65 34.54
CA SER A 5 -42.97 23.80 34.07
C SER A 5 -42.75 22.99 32.79
N ASP A 6 -42.61 23.69 31.68
CA ASP A 6 -42.14 23.13 30.43
C ASP A 6 -40.68 22.68 30.56
N ARG A 7 -40.44 21.38 30.41
CA ARG A 7 -39.12 20.83 30.22
C ARG A 7 -38.86 20.76 28.70
N HIS A 8 -37.95 21.58 28.24
CA HIS A 8 -37.36 21.40 26.90
C HIS A 8 -36.47 20.18 26.93
N ASP A 9 -36.92 19.19 26.20
CA ASP A 9 -36.15 18.01 25.80
C ASP A 9 -35.15 18.45 24.75
N ALA A 10 -33.87 18.55 25.14
CA ALA A 10 -32.76 18.76 24.22
C ALA A 10 -32.41 17.40 23.60
N GLY A 11 -32.91 17.17 22.40
CA GLY A 11 -32.60 15.97 21.61
C GLY A 11 -31.08 15.79 21.47
N ASP A 12 -30.65 14.68 22.00
CA ASP A 12 -29.36 14.03 21.73
C ASP A 12 -29.25 13.80 20.20
N ARG A 13 -28.49 14.64 19.53
CA ARG A 13 -28.07 14.40 18.15
C ARG A 13 -26.93 13.41 18.25
N GLY A 14 -27.29 12.13 18.07
CA GLY A 14 -26.35 11.06 17.91
C GLY A 14 -25.23 11.45 16.94
N GLU A 15 -23.99 11.34 17.42
CA GLU A 15 -22.81 11.30 16.58
C GLU A 15 -23.04 10.20 15.54
N THR A 16 -23.21 10.59 14.29
CA THR A 16 -23.20 9.67 13.17
C THR A 16 -21.84 9.01 13.18
N ASP A 17 -21.84 7.71 13.41
CA ASP A 17 -20.74 6.79 13.14
C ASP A 17 -20.18 7.13 11.75
N GLU A 18 -19.08 7.90 11.72
CA GLU A 18 -18.34 8.19 10.50
C GLU A 18 -17.73 6.86 10.06
N GLY A 19 -18.45 6.18 9.17
CA GLY A 19 -18.18 4.85 8.67
C GLY A 19 -16.69 4.65 8.39
N ALA A 20 -16.14 3.54 8.86
CA ALA A 20 -14.77 3.10 8.63
C ALA A 20 -14.42 3.34 7.14
N GLY A 21 -13.52 4.29 6.88
CA GLY A 21 -13.17 4.69 5.54
C GLY A 21 -12.55 3.50 4.80
N ILE A 22 -13.15 3.12 3.66
CA ILE A 22 -12.58 2.06 2.84
C ILE A 22 -11.23 2.54 2.31
N MET A 23 -10.18 1.79 2.60
CA MET A 23 -8.82 2.09 2.17
C MET A 23 -8.74 2.21 0.64
N ARG A 24 -8.09 3.27 0.17
CA ARG A 24 -7.81 3.48 -1.25
C ARG A 24 -6.40 3.00 -1.55
N LEU A 25 -6.26 2.01 -2.45
CA LEU A 25 -4.97 1.41 -2.77
C LEU A 25 -4.65 1.56 -4.25
N LEU A 26 -3.39 1.83 -4.55
CA LEU A 26 -2.79 1.69 -5.86
C LEU A 26 -1.60 0.72 -5.75
N LEU A 27 -1.82 -0.53 -6.10
CA LEU A 27 -0.88 -1.62 -5.94
C LEU A 27 -0.13 -1.83 -7.26
N THR A 28 1.10 -1.32 -7.35
CA THR A 28 1.88 -1.33 -8.59
C THR A 28 2.94 -2.42 -8.58
N SER A 29 3.32 -2.90 -9.75
CA SER A 29 4.52 -3.73 -9.91
C SER A 29 5.79 -2.89 -9.77
N ALA A 30 5.89 -1.75 -10.48
CA ALA A 30 7.12 -0.98 -10.59
C ALA A 30 6.92 0.55 -10.39
N GLY A 31 5.94 0.98 -9.60
CA GLY A 31 5.65 2.39 -9.36
C GLY A 31 4.82 3.02 -10.48
N ILE A 32 4.91 4.33 -10.63
CA ILE A 32 4.07 5.12 -11.55
C ILE A 32 4.74 5.20 -12.93
N LYS A 33 4.73 4.10 -13.67
CA LYS A 33 5.51 3.91 -14.91
C LYS A 33 4.88 4.52 -16.17
N ASN A 34 3.57 4.77 -16.18
CA ASN A 34 2.85 5.23 -17.36
C ASN A 34 1.73 6.21 -17.02
N THR A 35 1.11 6.76 -18.05
CA THR A 35 0.07 7.78 -17.91
C THR A 35 -1.19 7.23 -17.25
N ARG A 36 -1.60 6.00 -17.54
CA ARG A 36 -2.81 5.41 -16.95
C ARG A 36 -2.66 5.22 -15.44
N ILE A 37 -1.53 4.69 -14.99
CA ILE A 37 -1.23 4.53 -13.55
C ILE A 37 -1.16 5.90 -12.87
N ARG A 38 -0.56 6.91 -13.54
CA ARG A 38 -0.51 8.29 -13.01
C ARG A 38 -1.92 8.89 -12.86
N ASN A 39 -2.78 8.72 -13.85
CA ASN A 39 -4.15 9.20 -13.79
C ASN A 39 -4.93 8.50 -12.67
N ALA A 40 -4.79 7.19 -12.51
CA ALA A 40 -5.40 6.45 -11.41
C ALA A 40 -4.94 6.96 -10.04
N LEU A 41 -3.66 7.35 -9.89
CA LEU A 41 -3.17 7.98 -8.66
C LEU A 41 -3.85 9.33 -8.42
N VAL A 42 -3.95 10.19 -9.45
CA VAL A 42 -4.61 11.49 -9.34
C VAL A 42 -6.10 11.34 -8.97
N ASP A 43 -6.79 10.37 -9.59
CA ASP A 43 -8.19 10.05 -9.28
C ASP A 43 -8.35 9.63 -7.80
N LEU A 44 -7.45 8.76 -7.32
CA LEU A 44 -7.47 8.32 -5.91
C LEU A 44 -7.16 9.47 -4.94
N LEU A 45 -6.24 10.37 -5.29
CA LEU A 45 -5.92 11.55 -4.47
C LEU A 45 -7.07 12.57 -4.45
N GLY A 46 -7.87 12.64 -5.53
CA GLY A 46 -8.93 13.64 -5.72
C GLY A 46 -8.40 15.07 -5.96
N LYS A 47 -7.09 15.21 -6.17
CA LYS A 47 -6.39 16.47 -6.44
C LYS A 47 -5.06 16.23 -7.13
N PRO A 48 -4.42 17.28 -7.72
CA PRO A 48 -3.12 17.13 -8.36
C PRO A 48 -2.03 16.64 -7.38
N ILE A 49 -1.06 15.87 -7.88
CA ILE A 49 0.09 15.40 -7.09
C ILE A 49 0.86 16.58 -6.48
N ALA A 50 1.01 17.68 -7.24
CA ALA A 50 1.68 18.90 -6.78
C ALA A 50 0.97 19.64 -5.62
N GLU A 51 -0.26 19.28 -5.33
CA GLU A 51 -1.04 19.78 -4.18
C GLU A 51 -1.15 18.77 -3.04
N SER A 52 -0.64 17.55 -3.25
CA SER A 52 -0.74 16.43 -2.33
C SER A 52 0.54 16.24 -1.52
N THR A 53 0.38 15.91 -0.25
CA THR A 53 1.47 15.54 0.66
C THR A 53 1.68 14.03 0.66
N ALA A 54 2.92 13.57 0.83
CA ALA A 54 3.19 12.15 0.91
C ALA A 54 4.24 11.80 1.98
N LEU A 55 4.11 10.59 2.54
CA LEU A 55 5.13 9.97 3.38
C LEU A 55 5.71 8.74 2.67
N CYS A 56 7.02 8.69 2.58
CA CYS A 56 7.76 7.57 1.99
C CYS A 56 8.10 6.54 3.06
N ILE A 57 7.76 5.28 2.81
CA ILE A 57 8.07 4.13 3.66
C ILE A 57 9.11 3.26 2.95
N PRO A 58 10.41 3.40 3.26
CA PRO A 58 11.48 2.65 2.59
C PRO A 58 11.74 1.28 3.23
N THR A 59 11.10 0.94 4.33
CA THR A 59 11.42 -0.18 5.22
C THR A 59 11.66 -1.50 4.49
N ALA A 60 10.85 -1.85 3.49
CA ALA A 60 10.94 -3.12 2.76
C ALA A 60 12.29 -3.35 2.05
N VAL A 61 13.02 -2.28 1.67
CA VAL A 61 14.24 -2.42 0.87
C VAL A 61 15.47 -2.83 1.68
N TYR A 62 15.47 -2.62 3.01
CA TYR A 62 16.66 -2.81 3.82
C TYR A 62 17.22 -4.24 3.82
N PRO A 63 16.41 -5.30 3.96
CA PRO A 63 16.93 -6.67 3.93
C PRO A 63 17.58 -7.06 2.60
N MET A 64 17.11 -6.48 1.49
CA MET A 64 17.54 -6.85 0.14
C MET A 64 18.59 -5.92 -0.44
N GLY A 65 18.42 -4.61 -0.27
CA GLY A 65 19.23 -3.60 -0.95
C GLY A 65 19.94 -2.63 -0.03
N GLY A 66 19.71 -2.74 1.28
CA GLY A 66 20.35 -1.92 2.32
C GLY A 66 20.06 -0.41 2.20
N PRO A 67 20.81 0.42 2.95
CA PRO A 67 20.58 1.87 2.99
C PRO A 67 20.78 2.57 1.64
N GLY A 68 21.61 2.00 0.75
CA GLY A 68 21.80 2.55 -0.59
C GLY A 68 20.55 2.45 -1.48
N ALA A 69 19.77 1.36 -1.35
CA ALA A 69 18.51 1.23 -2.05
C ALA A 69 17.43 2.14 -1.46
N ALA A 70 17.36 2.26 -0.13
CA ALA A 70 16.47 3.19 0.55
C ALA A 70 16.75 4.64 0.11
N TRP A 71 18.04 5.04 0.05
CA TRP A 71 18.42 6.36 -0.43
C TRP A 71 18.00 6.61 -1.88
N ARG A 72 18.18 5.64 -2.80
CA ARG A 72 17.74 5.79 -4.20
C ARG A 72 16.23 5.97 -4.30
N PHE A 73 15.45 5.21 -3.53
CA PHE A 73 13.99 5.36 -3.48
C PHE A 73 13.60 6.75 -2.99
N LEU A 74 14.08 7.16 -1.83
CA LEU A 74 13.72 8.44 -1.19
C LEU A 74 14.17 9.66 -2.01
N SER A 75 15.32 9.57 -2.70
CA SER A 75 15.86 10.67 -3.50
C SER A 75 15.29 10.75 -4.92
N GLY A 76 14.33 9.88 -5.29
CA GLY A 76 13.79 9.82 -6.64
C GLY A 76 14.78 9.34 -7.71
N ARG A 77 15.84 8.61 -7.29
CA ARG A 77 16.86 8.05 -8.19
C ARG A 77 16.66 6.56 -8.48
N ALA A 78 15.57 5.98 -7.97
CA ALA A 78 15.15 4.64 -8.36
C ALA A 78 14.59 4.66 -9.79
N THR A 79 14.67 3.52 -10.47
CA THR A 79 14.06 3.35 -11.81
C THR A 79 12.54 3.15 -11.75
N THR A 80 11.97 3.20 -10.56
CA THR A 80 10.56 2.98 -10.22
C THR A 80 9.98 4.28 -9.67
N PRO A 81 9.35 5.11 -10.52
CA PRO A 81 8.92 6.47 -10.16
C PRO A 81 7.88 6.47 -9.06
N MET A 82 8.16 7.17 -7.96
CA MET A 82 7.22 7.40 -6.85
C MET A 82 7.50 8.73 -6.14
N CYS A 83 8.72 8.93 -5.63
CA CYS A 83 9.05 10.09 -4.80
C CYS A 83 9.30 11.36 -5.63
N GLU A 84 9.72 11.23 -6.89
CA GLU A 84 10.06 12.32 -7.83
C GLU A 84 8.88 12.90 -8.61
N LEU A 85 7.64 12.50 -8.30
CA LEU A 85 6.45 12.88 -9.09
C LEU A 85 6.04 14.35 -8.94
N GLY A 86 6.74 15.13 -8.12
CA GLY A 86 6.45 16.53 -7.87
C GLY A 86 5.39 16.76 -6.78
N TRP A 87 5.46 16.00 -5.70
CA TRP A 87 4.61 16.15 -4.51
C TRP A 87 4.77 17.53 -3.88
N LYS A 88 3.69 18.07 -3.28
CA LYS A 88 3.73 19.32 -2.51
C LYS A 88 4.73 19.25 -1.36
N SER A 89 4.77 18.13 -0.67
CA SER A 89 5.77 17.82 0.34
C SER A 89 5.99 16.31 0.42
N LEU A 90 7.21 15.92 0.79
CA LEU A 90 7.63 14.56 0.99
C LEU A 90 8.27 14.42 2.36
N GLY A 91 7.72 13.51 3.19
CA GLY A 91 8.32 13.09 4.44
C GLY A 91 8.82 11.65 4.36
N VAL A 92 9.49 11.18 5.40
CA VAL A 92 9.95 9.81 5.55
C VAL A 92 9.32 9.21 6.80
N LEU A 93 8.75 8.02 6.67
CA LEU A 93 8.25 7.21 7.77
C LEU A 93 8.99 5.88 7.78
N GLU A 94 10.07 5.80 8.58
CA GLU A 94 10.85 4.58 8.73
C GLU A 94 10.28 3.73 9.87
N LEU A 95 9.63 2.62 9.52
CA LEU A 95 8.86 1.81 10.48
C LEU A 95 9.71 1.20 11.58
N THR A 96 10.97 0.91 11.29
CA THR A 96 11.89 0.33 12.29
C THR A 96 12.23 1.28 13.43
N ALA A 97 12.06 2.58 13.21
CA ALA A 97 12.30 3.62 14.22
C ALA A 97 11.07 3.90 15.08
N LEU A 98 9.85 3.67 14.57
CA LEU A 98 8.61 4.06 15.24
C LEU A 98 8.41 3.46 16.64
N PRO A 99 8.83 2.22 16.95
CA PRO A 99 8.73 1.70 18.32
C PRO A 99 9.53 2.51 19.37
N SER A 100 10.44 3.38 18.93
CA SER A 100 11.23 4.27 19.78
C SER A 100 10.70 5.70 19.84
N ILE A 101 9.55 5.97 19.22
CA ILE A 101 8.96 7.31 19.06
C ILE A 101 7.52 7.26 19.60
N ASP A 102 7.16 8.24 20.44
CA ASP A 102 5.80 8.34 20.97
C ASP A 102 4.78 8.50 19.83
N GLN A 103 3.67 7.80 19.92
CA GLN A 103 2.65 7.79 18.86
C GLN A 103 2.08 9.18 18.55
N GLU A 104 2.00 10.04 19.54
CA GLU A 104 1.56 11.42 19.39
C GLU A 104 2.42 12.24 18.41
N GLN A 105 3.66 11.81 18.15
CA GLN A 105 4.58 12.51 17.26
C GLN A 105 4.43 12.07 15.79
N TRP A 106 3.97 10.86 15.50
CA TRP A 106 3.94 10.36 14.13
C TRP A 106 2.53 9.99 13.62
N VAL A 107 1.60 9.57 14.50
CA VAL A 107 0.23 9.21 14.10
C VAL A 107 -0.51 10.37 13.43
N PRO A 108 -0.45 11.62 13.94
CA PRO A 108 -1.07 12.76 13.25
C PRO A 108 -0.51 12.96 11.84
N LEU A 109 0.80 12.83 11.64
CA LEU A 109 1.45 12.97 10.32
C LEU A 109 0.91 11.94 9.32
N VAL A 110 0.71 10.69 9.76
CA VAL A 110 0.15 9.62 8.92
C VAL A 110 -1.32 9.88 8.58
N LYS A 111 -2.10 10.38 9.55
CA LYS A 111 -3.53 10.69 9.35
C LYS A 111 -3.77 11.91 8.45
N GLU A 112 -2.85 12.87 8.46
CA GLU A 112 -2.96 14.13 7.70
C GLU A 112 -2.35 14.06 6.30
N THR A 113 -1.55 13.01 6.00
CA THR A 113 -0.94 12.86 4.68
C THR A 113 -1.95 12.39 3.64
N ASP A 114 -1.75 12.78 2.38
CA ASP A 114 -2.61 12.36 1.26
C ASP A 114 -2.21 11.00 0.70
N ALA A 115 -0.93 10.62 0.80
CA ALA A 115 -0.41 9.36 0.28
C ALA A 115 0.67 8.75 1.16
N LEU A 116 0.71 7.40 1.21
CA LEU A 116 1.81 6.59 1.73
C LEU A 116 2.49 5.90 0.55
N LEU A 117 3.73 6.30 0.26
CA LEU A 117 4.54 5.74 -0.84
C LEU A 117 5.43 4.63 -0.29
N VAL A 118 5.08 3.39 -0.60
CA VAL A 118 5.68 2.22 0.04
C VAL A 118 6.62 1.50 -0.92
N ALA A 119 7.89 1.50 -0.57
CA ALA A 119 8.94 0.88 -1.38
C ALA A 119 8.72 -0.63 -1.56
N GLY A 120 9.24 -1.14 -2.68
CA GLY A 120 9.41 -2.58 -2.89
C GLY A 120 10.53 -3.15 -2.03
N GLY A 121 10.69 -4.46 -2.09
CA GLY A 121 11.65 -5.22 -1.30
C GLY A 121 10.96 -6.40 -0.63
N ASP A 122 11.40 -6.77 0.56
CA ASP A 122 10.84 -7.91 1.28
C ASP A 122 9.51 -7.58 1.94
N ALA A 123 8.43 -8.19 1.44
CA ALA A 123 7.08 -7.94 1.92
C ALA A 123 6.84 -8.52 3.33
N THR A 124 7.50 -9.62 3.69
CA THR A 124 7.36 -10.23 5.03
C THR A 124 8.06 -9.39 6.09
N TYR A 125 9.23 -8.83 5.77
CA TYR A 125 9.91 -7.87 6.62
C TYR A 125 9.08 -6.59 6.81
N LEU A 126 8.50 -6.07 5.72
CA LEU A 126 7.60 -4.93 5.79
C LEU A 126 6.38 -5.22 6.66
N CYS A 127 5.72 -6.36 6.47
CA CYS A 127 4.58 -6.81 7.26
C CYS A 127 4.92 -6.85 8.75
N TYR A 128 6.05 -7.46 9.11
CA TYR A 128 6.53 -7.51 10.49
C TYR A 128 6.65 -6.11 11.10
N TRP A 129 7.32 -5.18 10.39
CA TRP A 129 7.51 -3.83 10.93
C TRP A 129 6.23 -2.97 10.92
N MET A 130 5.30 -3.20 10.00
CA MET A 130 3.98 -2.58 10.06
C MET A 130 3.21 -3.00 11.32
N GLN A 131 3.31 -4.26 11.71
CA GLN A 131 2.70 -4.78 12.96
C GLN A 131 3.44 -4.25 14.19
N GLN A 132 4.78 -4.32 14.21
CA GLN A 132 5.58 -3.89 15.36
C GLN A 132 5.50 -2.38 15.63
N SER A 133 5.33 -1.57 14.60
CA SER A 133 5.18 -0.11 14.73
C SER A 133 3.76 0.33 15.10
N GLY A 134 2.76 -0.56 14.97
CA GLY A 134 1.35 -0.22 15.11
C GLY A 134 0.73 0.45 13.87
N LEU A 135 1.49 0.60 12.76
CA LEU A 135 0.94 1.18 11.52
C LEU A 135 -0.16 0.29 10.92
N ALA A 136 -0.03 -1.05 11.05
CA ALA A 136 -1.04 -1.98 10.56
C ALA A 136 -2.42 -1.74 11.20
N ASP A 137 -2.46 -1.43 12.50
CA ASP A 137 -3.70 -1.18 13.24
C ASP A 137 -4.38 0.14 12.84
N LEU A 138 -3.61 1.08 12.30
CA LEU A 138 -4.14 2.36 11.83
C LEU A 138 -4.77 2.28 10.43
N LEU A 139 -4.40 1.29 9.60
CA LEU A 139 -4.82 1.21 8.20
C LEU A 139 -6.33 1.40 7.99
N PRO A 140 -7.23 0.75 8.77
CA PRO A 140 -8.68 0.90 8.56
C PRO A 140 -9.20 2.33 8.78
N SER A 141 -8.47 3.15 9.53
CA SER A 141 -8.84 4.53 9.85
C SER A 141 -8.19 5.58 8.92
N LEU A 142 -7.29 5.16 8.03
CA LEU A 142 -6.54 6.07 7.18
C LEU A 142 -7.35 6.51 5.95
N ARG A 143 -7.27 7.81 5.65
CA ARG A 143 -7.79 8.40 4.41
C ARG A 143 -6.71 8.51 3.33
N ALA A 144 -5.45 8.33 3.69
CA ALA A 144 -4.33 8.34 2.75
C ALA A 144 -4.45 7.25 1.69
N VAL A 145 -4.02 7.56 0.48
CA VAL A 145 -3.87 6.57 -0.59
C VAL A 145 -2.62 5.74 -0.32
N TRP A 146 -2.75 4.43 -0.18
CA TRP A 146 -1.60 3.54 -0.18
C TRP A 146 -1.11 3.32 -1.62
N VAL A 147 0.12 3.71 -1.90
CA VAL A 147 0.77 3.47 -3.18
C VAL A 147 1.90 2.47 -2.96
N GLY A 148 1.62 1.22 -3.27
CA GLY A 148 2.57 0.11 -3.11
C GLY A 148 3.41 -0.11 -4.37
N LEU A 149 4.67 -0.48 -4.17
CA LEU A 149 5.61 -0.90 -5.20
C LEU A 149 6.05 -2.35 -4.91
N SER A 150 5.80 -3.31 -5.82
CA SER A 150 6.27 -4.71 -5.68
C SER A 150 5.96 -5.26 -4.28
N GLY A 151 6.96 -5.54 -3.42
CA GLY A 151 6.76 -5.96 -2.03
C GLY A 151 5.85 -5.04 -1.23
N GLY A 152 5.87 -3.71 -1.50
CA GLY A 152 4.94 -2.74 -0.90
C GLY A 152 3.49 -2.88 -1.37
N SER A 153 3.26 -3.55 -2.51
CA SER A 153 1.93 -3.97 -2.98
C SER A 153 1.55 -5.33 -2.40
N MET A 154 2.48 -6.28 -2.45
CA MET A 154 2.26 -7.66 -2.00
C MET A 154 1.91 -7.75 -0.52
N VAL A 155 2.42 -6.84 0.32
CA VAL A 155 2.13 -6.82 1.77
C VAL A 155 0.65 -6.68 2.09
N MET A 156 -0.16 -6.13 1.16
CA MET A 156 -1.61 -5.98 1.33
C MET A 156 -2.39 -7.27 1.10
N ALA A 157 -1.80 -8.27 0.44
CA ALA A 157 -2.39 -9.58 0.21
C ALA A 157 -2.46 -10.42 1.50
N PRO A 158 -3.25 -11.51 1.53
CA PRO A 158 -3.24 -12.44 2.66
C PRO A 158 -1.99 -13.33 2.70
N SER A 159 -1.36 -13.56 1.55
CA SER A 159 -0.15 -14.34 1.37
C SER A 159 0.60 -13.88 0.13
N ILE A 160 1.92 -14.03 0.14
CA ILE A 160 2.77 -13.75 -1.02
C ILE A 160 3.24 -15.03 -1.72
N GLY A 161 2.96 -16.19 -1.16
CA GLY A 161 3.49 -17.49 -1.59
C GLY A 161 4.94 -17.70 -1.16
N ALA A 162 5.28 -18.97 -0.94
CA ALA A 162 6.58 -19.36 -0.39
C ALA A 162 7.77 -18.91 -1.27
N ASP A 163 7.58 -18.80 -2.59
CA ASP A 163 8.62 -18.42 -3.56
C ASP A 163 9.12 -16.97 -3.35
N PHE A 164 8.32 -16.10 -2.74
CA PHE A 164 8.66 -14.70 -2.45
C PHE A 164 9.16 -14.45 -1.02
N VAL A 165 9.22 -15.48 -0.18
CA VAL A 165 9.73 -15.34 1.19
C VAL A 165 11.26 -15.35 1.16
N THR A 166 11.87 -14.19 1.38
CA THR A 166 13.34 -14.05 1.36
C THR A 166 13.91 -13.73 2.74
N TRP A 167 13.15 -13.10 3.62
CA TRP A 167 13.58 -12.79 4.97
C TRP A 167 13.62 -14.04 5.86
N SER A 168 14.79 -14.38 6.35
CA SER A 168 15.03 -15.63 7.11
C SER A 168 14.24 -15.76 8.42
N ARG A 169 13.65 -14.67 8.91
CA ARG A 169 12.82 -14.65 10.14
C ARG A 169 11.32 -14.53 9.86
N ALA A 170 10.90 -14.64 8.60
CA ALA A 170 9.51 -14.46 8.20
C ALA A 170 8.53 -15.43 8.90
N GLY A 171 8.97 -16.66 9.19
CA GLY A 171 8.11 -17.67 9.81
C GLY A 171 7.02 -18.24 8.88
N SER A 172 6.48 -17.44 7.96
CA SER A 172 5.49 -17.83 6.97
C SER A 172 5.46 -16.83 5.81
N ASP A 173 4.67 -17.14 4.78
CA ASP A 173 4.38 -16.28 3.62
C ASP A 173 3.15 -15.36 3.83
N ARG A 174 2.58 -15.37 5.03
CA ARG A 174 1.41 -14.54 5.38
C ARG A 174 1.79 -13.08 5.52
N THR A 175 0.88 -12.22 5.04
CA THR A 175 0.97 -10.76 5.12
C THR A 175 -0.34 -10.17 5.68
N LEU A 176 -0.66 -8.91 5.45
CA LEU A 176 -1.71 -8.20 6.18
C LEU A 176 -3.14 -8.63 5.86
N GLY A 177 -3.40 -9.14 4.64
CA GLY A 177 -4.75 -9.55 4.22
C GLY A 177 -5.75 -8.40 4.16
N VAL A 178 -5.31 -7.22 3.72
CA VAL A 178 -6.17 -6.05 3.50
C VAL A 178 -7.04 -6.23 2.26
N VAL A 179 -6.54 -6.96 1.27
CA VAL A 179 -7.25 -7.39 0.07
C VAL A 179 -7.40 -8.91 0.06
N ASP A 180 -8.36 -9.43 -0.69
CA ASP A 180 -8.70 -10.85 -0.81
C ASP A 180 -8.08 -11.54 -2.05
N PHE A 181 -7.02 -10.95 -2.58
CA PHE A 181 -6.26 -11.46 -3.72
C PHE A 181 -4.76 -11.37 -3.48
N ALA A 182 -3.98 -12.10 -4.28
CA ALA A 182 -2.52 -12.06 -4.27
C ALA A 182 -1.94 -11.43 -5.54
N ILE A 183 -0.68 -10.98 -5.47
CA ILE A 183 -0.01 -10.28 -6.57
C ILE A 183 1.33 -10.94 -6.86
N PHE A 184 1.55 -11.31 -8.13
CA PHE A 184 2.82 -11.71 -8.71
C PHE A 184 3.37 -10.53 -9.52
N PRO A 185 4.34 -9.77 -9.00
CA PRO A 185 4.87 -8.59 -9.66
C PRO A 185 5.96 -8.95 -10.70
N HIS A 186 6.36 -7.93 -11.49
CA HIS A 186 7.47 -8.01 -12.45
C HIS A 186 7.33 -9.13 -13.48
N LEU A 187 6.08 -9.41 -13.91
CA LEU A 187 5.78 -10.42 -14.92
C LEU A 187 6.59 -10.16 -16.19
N ASP A 188 7.29 -11.20 -16.66
CA ASP A 188 8.12 -11.20 -17.87
C ASP A 188 9.18 -10.08 -17.95
N HIS A 189 9.65 -9.61 -16.78
CA HIS A 189 10.65 -8.56 -16.73
C HIS A 189 12.06 -9.11 -17.02
N VAL A 190 12.80 -8.45 -17.91
CA VAL A 190 14.12 -8.93 -18.42
C VAL A 190 15.19 -9.14 -17.34
N LYS A 191 15.10 -8.45 -16.20
CA LYS A 191 16.03 -8.61 -15.07
C LYS A 191 15.59 -9.67 -14.06
N PHE A 192 14.37 -10.19 -14.21
CA PHE A 192 13.79 -11.22 -13.36
C PHE A 192 13.26 -12.36 -14.24
N PRO A 193 14.15 -13.10 -14.95
CA PRO A 193 13.74 -14.14 -15.89
C PRO A 193 12.93 -15.26 -15.22
N GLU A 194 13.07 -15.41 -13.91
CA GLU A 194 12.25 -16.30 -13.08
C GLU A 194 10.80 -15.87 -12.98
N ASN A 195 10.48 -14.59 -13.19
CA ASN A 195 9.10 -14.05 -13.11
C ASN A 195 8.36 -14.20 -14.45
N SER A 196 8.51 -15.33 -15.11
CA SER A 196 7.81 -15.64 -16.36
C SER A 196 6.32 -15.93 -16.14
N MET A 197 5.51 -15.86 -17.21
CA MET A 197 4.10 -16.28 -17.17
C MET A 197 3.94 -17.73 -16.67
N ALA A 198 4.84 -18.63 -17.08
CA ALA A 198 4.80 -20.04 -16.62
C ALA A 198 5.08 -20.15 -15.10
N SER A 199 5.99 -19.33 -14.57
CA SER A 199 6.23 -19.25 -13.12
C SER A 199 5.03 -18.67 -12.38
N ALA A 200 4.40 -17.64 -12.95
CA ALA A 200 3.19 -17.05 -12.38
C ALA A 200 2.01 -18.05 -12.32
N GLU A 201 1.83 -18.85 -13.36
CA GLU A 201 0.82 -19.93 -13.41
C GLU A 201 1.06 -20.97 -12.31
N LYS A 202 2.32 -21.42 -12.17
CA LYS A 202 2.69 -22.37 -11.12
C LYS A 202 2.49 -21.81 -9.72
N TRP A 203 2.90 -20.56 -9.49
CA TRP A 203 2.74 -19.87 -8.22
C TRP A 203 1.25 -19.68 -7.90
N ALA A 204 0.44 -19.19 -8.85
CA ALA A 204 -0.98 -18.98 -8.66
C ALA A 204 -1.74 -20.27 -8.32
N ALA A 205 -1.34 -21.42 -8.89
CA ALA A 205 -1.92 -22.73 -8.57
C ALA A 205 -1.71 -23.15 -7.10
N SER A 206 -0.77 -22.53 -6.38
CA SER A 206 -0.54 -22.76 -4.95
C SER A 206 -1.25 -21.76 -4.04
N MET A 207 -1.85 -20.72 -4.61
CA MET A 207 -2.47 -19.64 -3.83
C MET A 207 -3.93 -19.97 -3.50
N PRO A 208 -4.37 -19.69 -2.25
CA PRO A 208 -5.75 -19.97 -1.84
C PRO A 208 -6.76 -18.87 -2.23
N VAL A 209 -6.30 -17.84 -2.95
CA VAL A 209 -7.08 -16.66 -3.34
C VAL A 209 -6.86 -16.32 -4.82
N PRO A 210 -7.75 -15.55 -5.47
CA PRO A 210 -7.51 -15.01 -6.80
C PRO A 210 -6.14 -14.34 -6.88
N SER A 211 -5.43 -14.50 -7.98
CA SER A 211 -4.04 -14.07 -8.08
C SER A 211 -3.81 -13.28 -9.36
N TYR A 212 -3.30 -12.07 -9.23
CA TYR A 212 -2.95 -11.21 -10.36
C TYR A 212 -1.45 -11.30 -10.65
N ALA A 213 -1.07 -11.76 -11.85
CA ALA A 213 0.27 -11.55 -12.37
C ALA A 213 0.30 -10.26 -13.19
N ILE A 214 1.18 -9.34 -12.82
CA ILE A 214 1.23 -7.98 -13.39
C ILE A 214 2.66 -7.62 -13.81
N ASP A 215 2.78 -7.06 -15.00
CA ASP A 215 4.04 -6.51 -15.51
C ASP A 215 4.33 -5.11 -14.94
N ASP A 216 5.47 -4.54 -15.29
CA ASP A 216 5.90 -3.22 -14.79
C ASP A 216 5.06 -2.04 -15.33
N GLN A 217 4.15 -2.27 -16.28
CA GLN A 217 3.22 -1.26 -16.81
C GLN A 217 1.82 -1.40 -16.22
N THR A 218 1.65 -2.21 -15.18
CA THR A 218 0.35 -2.55 -14.60
C THR A 218 0.28 -2.22 -13.11
N ALA A 219 -0.89 -1.74 -12.69
CA ALA A 219 -1.27 -1.52 -11.30
C ALA A 219 -2.68 -2.06 -11.03
N ILE A 220 -3.00 -2.34 -9.78
CA ILE A 220 -4.34 -2.67 -9.31
C ILE A 220 -4.83 -1.52 -8.43
N LYS A 221 -5.92 -0.88 -8.84
CA LYS A 221 -6.62 0.16 -8.09
C LYS A 221 -7.72 -0.49 -7.27
N VAL A 222 -7.75 -0.22 -5.97
CA VAL A 222 -8.77 -0.73 -5.04
C VAL A 222 -9.46 0.45 -4.37
N THR A 223 -10.78 0.44 -4.40
CA THR A 223 -11.65 1.43 -3.73
C THR A 223 -12.85 0.72 -3.14
N GLY A 224 -13.73 1.45 -2.45
CA GLY A 224 -15.03 0.92 -2.03
C GLY A 224 -15.91 0.40 -3.14
N ASP A 225 -15.68 0.88 -4.36
CA ASP A 225 -16.46 0.48 -5.55
C ASP A 225 -15.91 -0.82 -6.17
N GLY A 226 -14.75 -1.31 -5.74
CA GLY A 226 -14.18 -2.58 -6.19
C GLY A 226 -12.72 -2.53 -6.60
N VAL A 227 -12.33 -3.52 -7.41
CA VAL A 227 -10.97 -3.76 -7.90
C VAL A 227 -10.92 -3.51 -9.41
N GLU A 228 -10.00 -2.64 -9.84
CA GLU A 228 -9.79 -2.29 -11.25
C GLU A 228 -8.32 -2.52 -11.63
N VAL A 229 -8.06 -3.18 -12.75
CA VAL A 229 -6.71 -3.29 -13.31
C VAL A 229 -6.45 -2.11 -14.24
N VAL A 230 -5.40 -1.34 -13.93
CA VAL A 230 -4.93 -0.17 -14.69
C VAL A 230 -3.63 -0.55 -15.39
N SER A 231 -3.63 -0.67 -16.72
CA SER A 231 -2.49 -1.19 -17.46
C SER A 231 -2.30 -0.54 -18.83
N GLU A 232 -1.02 -0.36 -19.20
CA GLU A 232 -0.55 -0.13 -20.58
C GLU A 232 0.34 -1.30 -21.05
N GLY A 233 0.41 -2.38 -20.27
CA GLY A 233 1.17 -3.58 -20.53
C GLY A 233 0.31 -4.84 -20.57
N HIS A 234 0.80 -5.92 -19.97
CA HIS A 234 0.09 -7.17 -19.90
C HIS A 234 -0.02 -7.72 -18.47
N TRP A 235 -1.08 -8.43 -18.23
CA TRP A 235 -1.39 -9.01 -16.93
C TRP A 235 -2.30 -10.23 -17.10
N LYS A 236 -2.42 -11.03 -16.07
CA LYS A 236 -3.33 -12.17 -16.02
C LYS A 236 -3.93 -12.35 -14.64
N LEU A 237 -5.24 -12.59 -14.60
CA LEU A 237 -5.95 -13.01 -13.39
C LEU A 237 -6.09 -14.55 -13.43
N PHE A 238 -5.68 -15.19 -12.37
CA PHE A 238 -5.91 -16.60 -12.10
C PHE A 238 -7.01 -16.71 -11.04
N ALA A 239 -8.07 -17.42 -11.37
CA ALA A 239 -9.08 -17.83 -10.39
C ALA A 239 -8.50 -18.94 -9.51
N PRO A 240 -8.93 -19.06 -8.23
CA PRO A 240 -8.52 -20.15 -7.36
C PRO A 240 -9.01 -21.50 -7.86
#